data_470e60b128db370c8d7b6be260d95cb0
#
_entry.id   470e60b128db370c8d7b6be260d95cb0
#
_cell.length_a   1.000
_cell.length_b   1.000
_cell.length_c   1.000
_cell.angle_alpha   90.00
_cell.angle_beta   90.00
_cell.angle_gamma   90.00
#
_symmetry.space_group_name_H-M   'P 1'
#
loop_
_entity.id
_entity.type
_entity.pdbx_description
1 polymer ?
#
loop_
_entity_poly.entity_id
_entity_poly.type
_entity_poly.pdbx_seq_one_letter_code
_entity_poly.pdbx_strand_id
1 'polypeptide(L)'
;SGERVVEIIEKEFNALGYEVYHTILTASDYGVPQMRQRFILIASKRPLDNPFPKPSHFVLSEGEEDTPTGLIKCPTLWEAISDLPDIEAREGAEVMEYTKQPVNPFQEWCRFGSKELHNHLAMKHTKRLVERFSHMTWGQSVSDITDDRLKQLKRNGNGAVSDTPYDQNNRRMHPNKLCNTITAAFYGNFVHPYKNRNFTAREGARIQSFPDTYVFLGKSTVVSKKLLMKEGRTGEAYLCQYSQIGNAVPPLMSKAIAENLLSQLFSERE
;
A
#
# COMPACT_ATOMS: atom_id res chain seq x y z
N SER A 1 21.53 4.00 16.02
CA SER A 1 20.77 5.24 16.36
C SER A 1 19.28 4.98 16.58
N GLY A 2 18.71 3.88 16.05
CA GLY A 2 17.30 3.55 16.26
C GLY A 2 16.96 3.13 17.70
N GLU A 3 17.79 2.33 18.32
CA GLU A 3 17.63 1.91 19.73
C GLU A 3 17.55 3.11 20.68
N ARG A 4 18.42 4.09 20.46
CA ARG A 4 18.42 5.29 21.29
C ARG A 4 17.14 6.12 21.23
N VAL A 5 16.42 6.11 20.11
CA VAL A 5 15.13 6.81 19.99
C VAL A 5 14.03 6.08 20.77
N VAL A 6 13.98 4.76 20.68
CA VAL A 6 13.00 3.94 21.43
C VAL A 6 13.24 4.11 22.93
N GLU A 7 14.47 3.99 23.40
CA GLU A 7 14.83 4.19 24.81
C GLU A 7 14.44 5.58 25.36
N ILE A 8 14.62 6.63 24.55
CA ILE A 8 14.18 7.99 24.92
C ILE A 8 12.67 8.03 25.07
N ILE A 9 11.92 7.47 24.10
CA ILE A 9 10.45 7.46 24.15
C ILE A 9 9.97 6.67 25.37
N GLU A 10 10.52 5.49 25.64
CA GLU A 10 10.18 4.68 26.80
C GLU A 10 10.41 5.44 28.10
N LYS A 11 11.56 6.07 28.24
CA LYS A 11 11.90 6.87 29.44
C LYS A 11 10.90 8.01 29.67
N GLU A 12 10.54 8.74 28.63
CA GLU A 12 9.58 9.84 28.75
C GLU A 12 8.17 9.35 29.13
N PHE A 13 7.70 8.27 28.51
CA PHE A 13 6.39 7.70 28.85
C PHE A 13 6.38 7.09 30.26
N ASN A 14 7.43 6.36 30.64
CA ASN A 14 7.57 5.79 31.99
C ASN A 14 7.57 6.87 33.07
N ALA A 15 8.24 8.01 32.83
CA ALA A 15 8.21 9.15 33.73
C ALA A 15 6.83 9.76 33.94
N LEU A 16 5.92 9.56 32.98
CA LEU A 16 4.51 9.98 33.04
C LEU A 16 3.57 8.88 33.61
N GLY A 17 4.13 7.76 34.07
CA GLY A 17 3.39 6.64 34.68
C GLY A 17 2.72 5.72 33.65
N TYR A 18 3.24 5.65 32.43
CA TYR A 18 2.81 4.66 31.43
C TYR A 18 3.76 3.47 31.42
N GLU A 19 3.24 2.27 31.23
CA GLU A 19 4.01 1.12 30.78
C GLU A 19 4.07 1.13 29.26
N VAL A 20 5.26 0.87 28.71
CA VAL A 20 5.51 0.94 27.26
C VAL A 20 5.76 -0.46 26.71
N TYR A 21 5.07 -0.78 25.64
CA TYR A 21 5.19 -2.02 24.91
C TYR A 21 5.51 -1.70 23.45
N HIS A 22 6.41 -2.43 22.83
CA HIS A 22 6.70 -2.23 21.41
C HIS A 22 7.05 -3.54 20.70
N THR A 23 6.75 -3.60 19.42
CA THR A 23 7.10 -4.72 18.54
C THR A 23 7.06 -4.30 17.07
N ILE A 24 7.52 -5.18 16.18
CA ILE A 24 7.31 -5.05 14.74
C ILE A 24 6.18 -5.98 14.33
N LEU A 25 5.14 -5.43 13.75
CA LEU A 25 4.03 -6.18 13.17
C LEU A 25 4.13 -6.23 11.65
N THR A 26 3.77 -7.37 11.07
CA THR A 26 3.70 -7.59 9.63
C THR A 26 2.24 -7.50 9.18
N ALA A 27 1.94 -6.63 8.23
CA ALA A 27 0.56 -6.34 7.83
C ALA A 27 -0.16 -7.56 7.22
N SER A 28 0.57 -8.45 6.53
CA SER A 28 0.01 -9.68 5.96
C SER A 28 -0.53 -10.65 7.01
N ASP A 29 -0.02 -10.60 8.24
CA ASP A 29 -0.51 -11.43 9.35
C ASP A 29 -1.94 -11.06 9.78
N TYR A 30 -2.45 -9.95 9.25
CA TYR A 30 -3.79 -9.41 9.50
C TYR A 30 -4.63 -9.27 8.22
N GLY A 31 -4.28 -9.99 7.15
CA GLY A 31 -5.02 -10.03 5.89
C GLY A 31 -4.77 -8.85 4.95
N VAL A 32 -3.73 -8.07 5.15
CA VAL A 32 -3.35 -6.97 4.25
C VAL A 32 -2.48 -7.52 3.11
N PRO A 33 -2.87 -7.37 1.82
CA PRO A 33 -2.19 -8.00 0.69
C PRO A 33 -0.85 -7.33 0.30
N GLN A 34 0.00 -7.01 1.30
CA GLN A 34 1.32 -6.42 1.08
C GLN A 34 2.36 -6.82 2.13
N MET A 35 3.63 -6.82 1.73
CA MET A 35 4.79 -7.08 2.58
C MET A 35 5.18 -5.81 3.35
N ARG A 36 4.36 -5.41 4.33
CA ARG A 36 4.56 -4.18 5.11
C ARG A 36 4.81 -4.49 6.56
N GLN A 37 5.98 -4.12 7.06
CA GLN A 37 6.31 -4.17 8.48
C GLN A 37 6.21 -2.77 9.09
N ARG A 38 5.72 -2.71 10.33
CA ARG A 38 5.65 -1.47 11.10
C ARG A 38 6.08 -1.70 12.54
N PHE A 39 6.93 -0.83 13.01
CA PHE A 39 7.19 -0.68 14.42
C PHE A 39 5.94 -0.05 15.06
N ILE A 40 5.39 -0.73 16.05
CA ILE A 40 4.22 -0.30 16.81
C ILE A 40 4.66 -0.14 18.27
N LEU A 41 4.32 1.01 18.84
CA LEU A 41 4.52 1.29 20.25
C LEU A 41 3.16 1.61 20.87
N ILE A 42 2.89 0.96 22.01
CA ILE A 42 1.66 1.15 22.80
C ILE A 42 2.08 1.55 24.20
N ALA A 43 1.56 2.65 24.70
CA ALA A 43 1.77 3.09 26.05
C ALA A 43 0.44 3.13 26.81
N SER A 44 0.39 2.49 27.99
CA SER A 44 -0.84 2.38 28.80
C SER A 44 -0.58 2.70 30.26
N LYS A 45 -1.52 3.38 30.92
CA LYS A 45 -1.51 3.59 32.38
C LYS A 45 -2.03 2.38 33.13
N ARG A 46 -2.66 1.42 32.44
CA ARG A 46 -3.07 0.14 33.00
C ARG A 46 -2.14 -0.94 32.44
N PRO A 47 -1.66 -1.87 33.25
CA PRO A 47 -0.90 -3.01 32.76
C PRO A 47 -1.70 -3.79 31.72
N LEU A 48 -1.05 -4.14 30.61
CA LEU A 48 -1.60 -4.97 29.54
C LEU A 48 -0.83 -6.30 29.52
N ASP A 49 -1.54 -7.42 29.38
CA ASP A 49 -0.91 -8.73 29.33
C ASP A 49 -0.12 -8.92 28.02
N ASN A 50 -0.79 -8.76 26.89
CA ASN A 50 -0.18 -8.73 25.57
C ASN A 50 -0.93 -7.74 24.66
N PRO A 51 -0.44 -6.49 24.49
CA PRO A 51 -1.16 -5.48 23.74
C PRO A 51 -1.12 -5.71 22.22
N PHE A 52 -0.36 -6.69 21.74
CA PHE A 52 -0.24 -6.96 20.32
C PHE A 52 -1.12 -8.15 19.90
N PRO A 53 -1.91 -8.00 18.81
CA PRO A 53 -2.79 -9.06 18.35
C PRO A 53 -2.00 -10.25 17.81
N LYS A 54 -2.53 -11.45 18.01
CA LYS A 54 -2.01 -12.66 17.37
C LYS A 54 -2.29 -12.61 15.86
N PRO A 55 -1.42 -13.19 15.00
CA PRO A 55 -1.72 -13.36 13.58
C PRO A 55 -3.05 -14.06 13.36
N SER A 56 -3.86 -13.57 12.44
CA SER A 56 -5.12 -14.16 11.99
C SER A 56 -5.00 -14.74 10.57
N HIS A 57 -3.93 -14.37 9.86
CA HIS A 57 -3.69 -14.79 8.48
C HIS A 57 -2.28 -15.36 8.33
N PHE A 58 -2.09 -16.13 7.25
CA PHE A 58 -0.80 -16.66 6.83
C PHE A 58 -0.58 -16.37 5.35
N VAL A 59 0.68 -16.34 4.94
CA VAL A 59 1.08 -16.19 3.54
C VAL A 59 1.47 -17.57 3.02
N LEU A 60 0.83 -18.00 1.93
CA LEU A 60 1.18 -19.26 1.30
C LEU A 60 2.50 -19.10 0.53
N SER A 61 3.51 -19.87 0.88
CA SER A 61 4.78 -19.93 0.16
C SER A 61 4.65 -20.82 -1.09
N GLU A 62 5.49 -20.57 -2.10
CA GLU A 62 5.52 -21.44 -3.30
C GLU A 62 5.92 -22.86 -2.91
N GLY A 63 5.06 -23.84 -3.23
CA GLY A 63 5.29 -25.25 -2.94
C GLY A 63 4.79 -25.73 -1.58
N GLU A 64 4.22 -24.87 -0.76
CA GLU A 64 3.53 -25.27 0.46
C GLU A 64 2.05 -25.54 0.18
N GLU A 65 1.58 -26.75 0.52
CA GLU A 65 0.17 -27.15 0.42
C GLU A 65 -0.55 -27.09 1.78
N ASP A 66 0.19 -27.05 2.88
CA ASP A 66 -0.36 -27.11 4.22
C ASP A 66 -0.87 -25.74 4.68
N THR A 67 -2.16 -25.67 4.96
CA THR A 67 -2.80 -24.51 5.59
C THR A 67 -2.66 -24.62 7.11
N PRO A 68 -2.00 -23.68 7.78
CA PRO A 68 -1.94 -23.67 9.24
C PRO A 68 -3.33 -23.67 9.85
N THR A 69 -3.57 -24.55 10.82
CA THR A 69 -4.87 -24.66 11.49
C THR A 69 -5.26 -23.36 12.18
N GLY A 70 -6.45 -22.87 11.90
CA GLY A 70 -7.02 -21.67 12.54
C GLY A 70 -6.57 -20.34 11.93
N LEU A 71 -5.75 -20.33 10.86
CA LEU A 71 -5.40 -19.13 10.13
C LEU A 71 -6.09 -19.05 8.77
N ILE A 72 -6.34 -17.84 8.30
CA ILE A 72 -6.92 -17.55 6.99
C ILE A 72 -5.80 -17.22 6.00
N LYS A 73 -5.90 -17.69 4.77
CA LYS A 73 -4.93 -17.30 3.73
C LYS A 73 -5.02 -15.79 3.47
N CYS A 74 -3.89 -15.10 3.56
CA CYS A 74 -3.80 -13.69 3.17
C CYS A 74 -4.06 -13.55 1.66
N PRO A 75 -4.90 -12.59 1.21
CA PRO A 75 -5.16 -12.40 -0.21
C PRO A 75 -3.89 -11.96 -0.95
N THR A 76 -3.74 -12.43 -2.17
CA THR A 76 -2.69 -11.99 -3.09
C THR A 76 -3.00 -10.58 -3.62
N LEU A 77 -2.03 -9.99 -4.30
CA LEU A 77 -2.24 -8.71 -5.00
C LEU A 77 -3.45 -8.75 -5.94
N TRP A 78 -3.56 -9.80 -6.77
CA TRP A 78 -4.65 -9.91 -7.74
C TRP A 78 -6.00 -10.18 -7.08
N GLU A 79 -6.04 -11.02 -6.07
CA GLU A 79 -7.23 -11.24 -5.26
C GLU A 79 -7.75 -9.95 -4.61
N ALA A 80 -6.88 -8.96 -4.37
CA ALA A 80 -7.29 -7.69 -3.79
C ALA A 80 -7.93 -6.70 -4.79
N ILE A 81 -7.54 -6.74 -6.08
CA ILE A 81 -7.90 -5.69 -7.05
C ILE A 81 -8.63 -6.19 -8.30
N SER A 82 -8.82 -7.50 -8.49
CA SER A 82 -9.32 -8.07 -9.75
C SER A 82 -10.80 -7.75 -10.07
N ASP A 83 -11.59 -7.35 -9.08
CA ASP A 83 -12.98 -6.92 -9.25
C ASP A 83 -13.12 -5.43 -9.62
N LEU A 84 -12.03 -4.66 -9.55
CA LEU A 84 -12.04 -3.27 -9.99
C LEU A 84 -12.24 -3.17 -11.51
N PRO A 85 -12.86 -2.08 -12.03
CA PRO A 85 -13.03 -1.86 -13.44
C PRO A 85 -11.71 -1.93 -14.20
N ASP A 86 -11.77 -2.53 -15.38
CA ASP A 86 -10.59 -2.73 -16.23
C ASP A 86 -10.33 -1.47 -17.06
N ILE A 87 -9.27 -0.74 -16.73
CA ILE A 87 -8.91 0.53 -17.36
C ILE A 87 -7.45 0.52 -17.84
N GLU A 88 -7.20 1.22 -18.95
CA GLU A 88 -5.85 1.45 -19.48
C GLU A 88 -5.24 2.76 -18.96
N ALA A 89 -4.02 3.07 -19.38
CA ALA A 89 -3.40 4.35 -19.10
C ALA A 89 -4.28 5.50 -19.61
N ARG A 90 -4.47 6.55 -18.79
CA ARG A 90 -5.30 7.74 -19.06
C ARG A 90 -6.83 7.51 -18.94
N GLU A 91 -7.28 6.32 -18.63
CA GLU A 91 -8.68 6.00 -18.43
C GLU A 91 -9.08 6.03 -16.96
N GLY A 92 -10.37 5.81 -16.71
CA GLY A 92 -10.96 5.85 -15.38
C GLY A 92 -11.47 7.23 -14.99
N ALA A 93 -11.98 7.35 -13.79
CA ALA A 93 -12.53 8.58 -13.23
C ALA A 93 -12.38 8.63 -11.70
N GLU A 94 -12.63 9.81 -11.12
CA GLU A 94 -12.70 9.98 -9.67
C GLU A 94 -13.92 9.29 -9.06
N VAL A 95 -15.00 9.13 -9.83
CA VAL A 95 -16.20 8.36 -9.45
C VAL A 95 -16.58 7.48 -10.64
N MET A 96 -16.80 6.20 -10.38
CA MET A 96 -17.17 5.19 -11.39
C MET A 96 -18.18 4.20 -10.81
N GLU A 97 -18.85 3.48 -11.69
CA GLU A 97 -19.62 2.30 -11.34
C GLU A 97 -18.71 1.06 -11.25
N TYR A 98 -19.10 0.08 -10.46
CA TYR A 98 -18.49 -1.24 -10.48
C TYR A 98 -18.95 -2.01 -11.72
N THR A 99 -18.02 -2.61 -12.44
CA THR A 99 -18.32 -3.41 -13.66
C THR A 99 -18.28 -4.91 -13.43
N LYS A 100 -17.77 -5.35 -12.26
CA LYS A 100 -17.65 -6.76 -11.89
C LYS A 100 -18.18 -6.99 -10.47
N GLN A 101 -18.56 -8.21 -10.17
CA GLN A 101 -18.89 -8.61 -8.79
C GLN A 101 -17.62 -9.00 -8.02
N PRO A 102 -17.61 -8.86 -6.67
CA PRO A 102 -16.55 -9.40 -5.85
C PRO A 102 -16.53 -10.94 -5.99
N VAL A 103 -15.31 -11.52 -5.99
CA VAL A 103 -15.11 -12.97 -6.20
C VAL A 103 -14.41 -13.65 -5.01
N ASN A 104 -14.17 -12.90 -3.93
CA ASN A 104 -13.56 -13.42 -2.71
C ASN A 104 -13.94 -12.55 -1.49
N PRO A 105 -13.80 -13.08 -0.25
CA PRO A 105 -14.19 -12.38 0.96
C PRO A 105 -13.49 -11.03 1.18
N PHE A 106 -12.25 -10.86 0.72
CA PHE A 106 -11.54 -9.59 0.86
C PHE A 106 -12.18 -8.49 0.00
N GLN A 107 -12.57 -8.80 -1.23
CA GLN A 107 -13.27 -7.87 -2.11
C GLN A 107 -14.67 -7.54 -1.58
N GLU A 108 -15.39 -8.53 -1.05
CA GLU A 108 -16.68 -8.32 -0.38
C GLU A 108 -16.55 -7.36 0.80
N TRP A 109 -15.55 -7.59 1.65
CA TRP A 109 -15.23 -6.70 2.77
C TRP A 109 -14.88 -5.28 2.30
N CYS A 110 -14.05 -5.13 1.28
CA CYS A 110 -13.68 -3.83 0.74
C CYS A 110 -14.90 -3.06 0.21
N ARG A 111 -15.82 -3.75 -0.45
CA ARG A 111 -17.00 -3.14 -1.09
C ARG A 111 -18.19 -2.96 -0.16
N PHE A 112 -18.13 -3.54 1.03
CA PHE A 112 -19.27 -3.49 1.97
C PHE A 112 -19.70 -2.04 2.23
N GLY A 113 -20.99 -1.76 1.95
CA GLY A 113 -21.59 -0.43 2.10
C GLY A 113 -21.22 0.59 1.00
N SER A 114 -20.35 0.24 0.04
CA SER A 114 -20.01 1.14 -1.06
C SER A 114 -20.97 0.96 -2.24
N LYS A 115 -21.53 2.06 -2.74
CA LYS A 115 -22.40 2.08 -3.92
C LYS A 115 -21.65 2.44 -5.19
N GLU A 116 -20.61 3.24 -5.08
CA GLU A 116 -19.80 3.77 -6.16
C GLU A 116 -18.32 3.57 -5.86
N LEU A 117 -17.53 3.45 -6.91
CA LEU A 117 -16.07 3.35 -6.82
C LEU A 117 -15.45 4.73 -6.95
N HIS A 118 -14.60 5.10 -5.98
CA HIS A 118 -13.89 6.38 -5.97
C HIS A 118 -12.38 6.20 -6.20
N ASN A 119 -11.74 7.25 -6.76
CA ASN A 119 -10.28 7.35 -6.90
C ASN A 119 -9.66 6.29 -7.84
N HIS A 120 -10.41 5.83 -8.85
CA HIS A 120 -9.92 4.85 -9.83
C HIS A 120 -9.60 5.51 -11.16
N LEU A 121 -8.69 6.48 -11.14
CA LEU A 121 -8.22 7.24 -12.30
C LEU A 121 -6.77 6.88 -12.59
N ALA A 122 -6.50 6.36 -13.80
CA ALA A 122 -5.17 5.99 -14.24
C ALA A 122 -4.33 7.20 -14.64
N MET A 123 -3.04 7.13 -14.37
CA MET A 123 -2.10 8.21 -14.71
C MET A 123 -1.95 8.39 -16.21
N LYS A 124 -1.68 9.64 -16.63
CA LYS A 124 -1.45 10.02 -18.03
C LYS A 124 -0.02 9.65 -18.48
N HIS A 125 0.22 8.37 -18.72
CA HIS A 125 1.51 7.92 -19.25
C HIS A 125 1.73 8.35 -20.70
N THR A 126 3.00 8.58 -21.07
CA THR A 126 3.41 8.77 -22.45
C THR A 126 3.34 7.44 -23.22
N LYS A 127 3.20 7.48 -24.55
CA LYS A 127 3.23 6.28 -25.40
C LYS A 127 4.50 5.45 -25.16
N ARG A 128 5.67 6.09 -25.05
CA ARG A 128 6.94 5.43 -24.75
C ARG A 128 6.93 4.70 -23.39
N LEU A 129 6.26 5.23 -22.37
CA LEU A 129 6.19 4.60 -21.06
C LEU A 129 5.25 3.38 -21.09
N VAL A 130 4.12 3.47 -21.80
CA VAL A 130 3.20 2.35 -22.02
C VAL A 130 3.90 1.23 -22.80
N GLU A 131 4.64 1.58 -23.87
CA GLU A 131 5.46 0.64 -24.65
C GLU A 131 6.53 -0.02 -23.77
N ARG A 132 7.23 0.72 -22.92
CA ARG A 132 8.19 0.14 -21.97
C ARG A 132 7.53 -0.91 -21.09
N PHE A 133 6.36 -0.62 -20.55
CA PHE A 133 5.65 -1.56 -19.69
C PHE A 133 5.23 -2.82 -20.44
N SER A 134 4.86 -2.75 -21.73
CA SER A 134 4.49 -3.92 -22.52
C SER A 134 5.64 -4.93 -22.74
N HIS A 135 6.90 -4.47 -22.60
CA HIS A 135 8.07 -5.33 -22.67
C HIS A 135 8.50 -5.96 -21.34
N MET A 136 7.77 -5.68 -20.24
CA MET A 136 8.11 -6.20 -18.93
C MET A 136 7.26 -7.42 -18.57
N THR A 137 7.88 -8.44 -18.00
CA THR A 137 7.21 -9.56 -17.36
C THR A 137 7.11 -9.34 -15.84
N TRP A 138 6.38 -10.20 -15.14
CA TRP A 138 6.21 -10.11 -13.69
C TRP A 138 7.55 -10.17 -12.95
N GLY A 139 7.74 -9.26 -12.01
CA GLY A 139 8.96 -9.09 -11.23
C GLY A 139 10.04 -8.23 -11.87
N GLN A 140 9.95 -7.96 -13.17
CA GLN A 140 10.91 -7.09 -13.85
C GLN A 140 10.67 -5.61 -13.51
N SER A 141 11.76 -4.85 -13.52
CA SER A 141 11.82 -3.40 -13.31
C SER A 141 12.32 -2.68 -14.54
N VAL A 142 12.43 -1.35 -14.45
CA VAL A 142 13.05 -0.54 -15.52
C VAL A 142 14.48 -0.97 -15.83
N SER A 143 15.21 -1.50 -14.84
CA SER A 143 16.59 -1.95 -15.02
C SER A 143 16.74 -3.17 -15.92
N ASP A 144 15.67 -3.95 -16.06
CA ASP A 144 15.65 -5.18 -16.89
C ASP A 144 15.36 -4.90 -18.37
N ILE A 145 15.06 -3.65 -18.74
CA ILE A 145 14.78 -3.24 -20.12
C ILE A 145 16.08 -3.21 -20.94
N THR A 146 16.14 -4.04 -21.96
CA THR A 146 17.31 -4.15 -22.85
C THR A 146 17.25 -3.19 -24.06
N ASP A 147 16.04 -2.82 -24.52
CA ASP A 147 15.87 -1.88 -25.63
C ASP A 147 16.28 -0.46 -25.21
N ASP A 148 17.36 0.07 -25.80
CA ASP A 148 17.91 1.39 -25.48
C ASP A 148 16.90 2.53 -25.70
N ARG A 149 15.95 2.38 -26.63
CA ARG A 149 14.88 3.36 -26.87
C ARG A 149 13.93 3.47 -25.67
N LEU A 150 13.81 2.39 -24.89
CA LEU A 150 12.87 2.26 -23.77
C LEU A 150 13.56 2.38 -22.40
N LYS A 151 14.88 2.34 -22.31
CA LYS A 151 15.65 2.53 -21.07
C LYS A 151 15.34 3.87 -20.41
N GLN A 152 15.59 3.95 -19.10
CA GLN A 152 15.44 5.21 -18.36
C GLN A 152 16.44 6.25 -18.85
N LEU A 153 15.96 7.46 -19.13
CA LEU A 153 16.80 8.57 -19.55
C LEU A 153 17.27 9.42 -18.37
N LYS A 154 18.44 10.01 -18.46
CA LYS A 154 18.95 11.01 -17.51
C LYS A 154 18.03 12.22 -17.50
N ARG A 155 17.73 12.74 -16.32
CA ARG A 155 16.77 13.84 -16.14
C ARG A 155 17.17 15.13 -16.86
N ASN A 156 18.48 15.38 -16.99
CA ASN A 156 19.04 16.57 -17.64
C ASN A 156 20.07 16.19 -18.74
N GLY A 157 19.93 15.01 -19.36
CA GLY A 157 20.98 14.41 -20.20
C GLY A 157 20.68 14.41 -21.70
N ASN A 158 19.87 15.35 -22.22
CA ASN A 158 19.57 15.47 -23.67
C ASN A 158 19.21 14.12 -24.33
N GLY A 159 18.46 13.27 -23.65
CA GLY A 159 18.08 11.95 -24.18
C GLY A 159 19.08 10.82 -23.90
N ALA A 160 20.19 11.08 -23.20
CA ALA A 160 21.13 10.03 -22.82
C ALA A 160 20.51 9.03 -21.83
N VAL A 161 20.83 7.75 -22.00
CA VAL A 161 20.41 6.69 -21.08
C VAL A 161 21.05 6.89 -19.71
N SER A 162 20.30 6.58 -18.65
CA SER A 162 20.80 6.68 -17.27
C SER A 162 21.69 5.48 -16.94
N ASP A 163 22.81 5.73 -16.31
CA ASP A 163 23.71 4.71 -15.76
C ASP A 163 23.26 4.24 -14.35
N THR A 164 22.28 4.92 -13.76
CA THR A 164 21.75 4.57 -12.43
C THR A 164 20.77 3.42 -12.55
N PRO A 165 20.91 2.32 -11.77
CA PRO A 165 19.91 1.27 -11.71
C PRO A 165 18.65 1.78 -11.01
N TYR A 166 17.48 1.42 -11.54
CA TYR A 166 16.17 1.80 -11.02
C TYR A 166 15.34 0.57 -10.64
N ASP A 167 15.92 -0.34 -9.88
CA ASP A 167 15.34 -1.65 -9.56
C ASP A 167 14.01 -1.57 -8.80
N GLN A 168 13.78 -0.47 -8.09
CA GLN A 168 12.54 -0.24 -7.34
C GLN A 168 11.50 0.57 -8.10
N ASN A 169 11.85 1.14 -9.26
CA ASN A 169 10.94 1.97 -10.04
C ASN A 169 10.28 1.16 -11.15
N ASN A 170 8.97 1.39 -11.33
CA ASN A 170 8.20 0.76 -12.40
C ASN A 170 8.41 -0.75 -12.47
N ARG A 171 8.36 -1.44 -11.33
CA ARG A 171 8.40 -2.90 -11.27
C ARG A 171 7.02 -3.46 -11.59
N ARG A 172 6.93 -4.37 -12.58
CA ARG A 172 5.68 -5.09 -12.85
C ARG A 172 5.44 -6.12 -11.75
N MET A 173 4.33 -5.94 -11.06
CA MET A 173 4.01 -6.75 -9.90
C MET A 173 3.54 -8.15 -10.31
N HIS A 174 3.80 -9.13 -9.44
CA HIS A 174 3.34 -10.51 -9.64
C HIS A 174 1.91 -10.65 -9.11
N PRO A 175 0.93 -11.14 -9.89
CA PRO A 175 -0.48 -11.21 -9.46
C PRO A 175 -0.70 -12.12 -8.25
N ASN A 176 -0.01 -13.24 -8.20
CA ASN A 176 -0.21 -14.30 -7.20
C ASN A 176 0.70 -14.17 -5.96
N LYS A 177 1.39 -13.04 -5.79
CA LYS A 177 2.21 -12.75 -4.60
C LYS A 177 1.63 -11.54 -3.86
N LEU A 178 2.10 -11.32 -2.65
CA LEU A 178 1.83 -10.07 -1.94
C LEU A 178 2.47 -8.89 -2.69
N CYS A 179 1.83 -7.74 -2.63
CA CYS A 179 2.45 -6.50 -3.11
C CYS A 179 3.63 -6.11 -2.22
N ASN A 180 4.66 -5.52 -2.80
CA ASN A 180 5.70 -4.85 -2.03
C ASN A 180 5.08 -3.69 -1.23
N THR A 181 5.79 -3.22 -0.20
CA THR A 181 5.31 -2.14 0.66
C THR A 181 4.93 -0.90 -0.15
N ILE A 182 3.66 -0.52 -0.07
CA ILE A 182 3.14 0.72 -0.65
C ILE A 182 3.71 1.92 0.11
N THR A 183 4.39 2.81 -0.61
CA THR A 183 4.95 4.07 -0.11
C THR A 183 4.19 5.25 -0.67
N ALA A 184 4.43 6.46 -0.16
CA ALA A 184 3.85 7.70 -0.69
C ALA A 184 4.11 7.93 -2.19
N ALA A 185 5.10 7.25 -2.76
CA ALA A 185 5.52 7.36 -4.16
C ALA A 185 5.14 6.13 -5.01
N PHE A 186 4.23 5.27 -4.56
CA PHE A 186 3.90 4.03 -5.26
C PHE A 186 3.37 4.24 -6.69
N TYR A 187 2.87 5.42 -7.00
CA TYR A 187 2.48 5.83 -8.34
C TYR A 187 3.58 5.70 -9.40
N GLY A 188 4.84 5.65 -9.01
CA GLY A 188 5.99 5.50 -9.91
C GLY A 188 6.78 4.22 -9.66
N ASN A 189 6.43 3.44 -8.65
CA ASN A 189 7.19 2.25 -8.27
C ASN A 189 6.60 0.98 -8.87
N PHE A 190 5.29 0.88 -8.99
CA PHE A 190 4.61 -0.37 -9.32
C PHE A 190 3.83 -0.27 -10.62
N VAL A 191 4.04 -1.23 -11.51
CA VAL A 191 3.26 -1.44 -12.72
C VAL A 191 2.23 -2.52 -12.43
N HIS A 192 0.99 -2.29 -12.88
CA HIS A 192 -0.11 -3.23 -12.76
C HIS A 192 0.25 -4.61 -13.38
N PRO A 193 -0.16 -5.74 -12.78
CA PRO A 193 0.20 -7.09 -13.26
C PRO A 193 -0.10 -7.33 -14.74
N TYR A 194 -1.25 -6.86 -15.21
CA TYR A 194 -1.78 -7.16 -16.54
C TYR A 194 -1.94 -5.92 -17.45
N LYS A 195 -1.82 -4.69 -16.89
CA LYS A 195 -1.97 -3.44 -17.66
C LYS A 195 -0.65 -2.70 -17.79
N ASN A 196 -0.51 -1.95 -18.88
CA ASN A 196 0.71 -1.20 -19.14
C ASN A 196 0.63 0.20 -18.52
N ARG A 197 0.33 0.24 -17.22
CA ARG A 197 0.23 1.43 -16.38
C ARG A 197 0.63 1.17 -14.94
N ASN A 198 0.93 2.22 -14.21
CA ASN A 198 1.07 2.14 -12.76
C ASN A 198 -0.30 1.96 -12.09
N PHE A 199 -0.29 1.61 -10.81
CA PHE A 199 -1.51 1.51 -10.01
C PHE A 199 -2.25 2.85 -9.93
N THR A 200 -3.58 2.77 -9.91
CA THR A 200 -4.44 3.88 -9.50
C THR A 200 -4.38 4.08 -7.99
N ALA A 201 -4.92 5.20 -7.51
CA ALA A 201 -5.04 5.43 -6.07
C ALA A 201 -5.93 4.36 -5.41
N ARG A 202 -7.05 3.98 -6.03
CA ARG A 202 -7.95 2.93 -5.51
C ARG A 202 -7.28 1.56 -5.44
N GLU A 203 -6.53 1.15 -6.45
CA GLU A 203 -5.78 -0.10 -6.39
C GLU A 203 -4.78 -0.10 -5.22
N GLY A 204 -4.04 0.99 -5.04
CA GLY A 204 -3.17 1.14 -3.87
C GLY A 204 -3.93 1.15 -2.54
N ALA A 205 -5.10 1.77 -2.49
CA ALA A 205 -5.96 1.77 -1.31
C ALA A 205 -6.43 0.35 -0.94
N ARG A 206 -6.85 -0.47 -1.92
CA ARG A 206 -7.20 -1.87 -1.74
C ARG A 206 -6.03 -2.69 -1.21
N ILE A 207 -4.83 -2.50 -1.77
CA ILE A 207 -3.60 -3.16 -1.31
C ILE A 207 -3.23 -2.74 0.13
N GLN A 208 -3.59 -1.52 0.55
CA GLN A 208 -3.48 -1.05 1.94
C GLN A 208 -4.65 -1.50 2.82
N SER A 209 -5.60 -2.27 2.29
CA SER A 209 -6.83 -2.69 2.96
C SER A 209 -7.80 -1.55 3.34
N PHE A 210 -7.82 -0.45 2.60
CA PHE A 210 -8.90 0.54 2.78
C PHE A 210 -10.21 0.04 2.17
N PRO A 211 -11.34 0.17 2.87
CA PRO A 211 -12.64 -0.10 2.28
C PRO A 211 -12.97 0.93 1.22
N ASP A 212 -13.80 0.57 0.23
CA ASP A 212 -14.15 1.47 -0.88
C ASP A 212 -15.03 2.64 -0.46
N THR A 213 -15.69 2.53 0.68
CA THR A 213 -16.41 3.64 1.32
C THR A 213 -15.48 4.78 1.76
N TYR A 214 -14.18 4.51 1.88
CA TYR A 214 -13.20 5.55 2.20
C TYR A 214 -12.78 6.29 0.93
N VAL A 215 -13.17 7.55 0.82
CA VAL A 215 -12.86 8.43 -0.30
C VAL A 215 -11.64 9.29 0.01
N PHE A 216 -10.60 9.20 -0.81
CA PHE A 216 -9.42 10.03 -0.68
C PHE A 216 -9.66 11.37 -1.36
N LEU A 217 -9.76 12.41 -0.56
CA LEU A 217 -9.86 13.79 -1.04
C LEU A 217 -8.47 14.34 -1.42
N GLY A 218 -8.44 15.32 -2.31
CA GLY A 218 -7.21 15.92 -2.79
C GLY A 218 -6.87 15.51 -4.22
N LYS A 219 -5.66 15.84 -4.65
CA LYS A 219 -5.26 15.66 -6.06
C LYS A 219 -5.06 14.20 -6.41
N SER A 220 -5.64 13.78 -7.51
CA SER A 220 -5.48 12.43 -8.10
C SER A 220 -4.09 12.18 -8.68
N THR A 221 -3.30 13.22 -8.87
CA THR A 221 -1.94 13.12 -9.41
C THR A 221 -0.94 13.78 -8.48
N VAL A 222 0.28 13.25 -8.48
CA VAL A 222 1.37 13.86 -7.74
C VAL A 222 1.81 15.15 -8.43
N VAL A 223 1.86 16.23 -7.67
CA VAL A 223 2.36 17.50 -8.14
C VAL A 223 3.77 17.71 -7.60
N SER A 224 4.70 18.05 -8.49
CA SER A 224 6.09 18.33 -8.12
C SER A 224 6.15 19.53 -7.16
N LYS A 225 6.83 19.38 -6.01
CA LYS A 225 7.10 20.48 -5.09
C LYS A 225 7.67 21.72 -5.81
N LYS A 226 8.58 21.50 -6.77
CA LYS A 226 9.20 22.57 -7.57
C LYS A 226 8.16 23.32 -8.40
N LEU A 227 7.17 22.63 -8.97
CA LEU A 227 6.08 23.26 -9.73
C LEU A 227 5.17 24.04 -8.80
N LEU A 228 4.78 23.48 -7.66
CA LEU A 228 3.94 24.15 -6.66
C LEU A 228 4.62 25.40 -6.10
N MET A 229 5.91 25.35 -5.81
CA MET A 229 6.69 26.53 -5.39
C MET A 229 6.68 27.61 -6.46
N LYS A 230 6.87 27.23 -7.74
CA LYS A 230 6.84 28.17 -8.87
C LYS A 230 5.45 28.82 -9.05
N GLU A 231 4.39 28.12 -8.72
CA GLU A 231 3.00 28.59 -8.81
C GLU A 231 2.49 29.25 -7.50
N GLY A 232 3.33 29.39 -6.48
CA GLY A 232 2.94 29.94 -5.17
C GLY A 232 1.99 29.05 -4.35
N ARG A 233 1.86 27.77 -4.72
CA ARG A 233 0.90 26.79 -4.16
C ARG A 233 1.56 25.80 -3.20
N THR A 234 2.42 26.27 -2.33
CA THR A 234 3.26 25.42 -1.47
C THR A 234 2.46 24.56 -0.48
N GLY A 235 1.29 25.04 -0.01
CA GLY A 235 0.41 24.30 0.90
C GLY A 235 -0.26 23.05 0.29
N GLU A 236 -0.26 22.91 -1.04
CA GLU A 236 -0.92 21.79 -1.72
C GLU A 236 0.00 20.59 -1.94
N ALA A 237 1.27 20.67 -1.57
CA ALA A 237 2.28 19.63 -1.83
C ALA A 237 1.98 18.28 -1.16
N TYR A 238 1.16 18.26 -0.12
CA TYR A 238 0.93 17.09 0.75
C TYR A 238 -0.46 16.46 0.59
N LEU A 239 -1.28 16.97 -0.31
CA LEU A 239 -2.68 16.56 -0.44
C LEU A 239 -2.97 15.60 -1.61
N CYS A 240 -1.99 14.89 -2.14
CA CYS A 240 -2.28 13.91 -3.18
C CYS A 240 -2.80 12.60 -2.56
N GLN A 241 -3.74 11.95 -3.25
CA GLN A 241 -4.35 10.68 -2.84
C GLN A 241 -3.30 9.60 -2.58
N TYR A 242 -2.30 9.47 -3.45
CA TYR A 242 -1.20 8.49 -3.32
C TYR A 242 -0.40 8.64 -2.01
N SER A 243 -0.06 9.87 -1.64
CA SER A 243 0.70 10.09 -0.41
C SER A 243 -0.12 9.82 0.85
N GLN A 244 -1.42 10.08 0.84
CA GLN A 244 -2.32 9.72 1.93
C GLN A 244 -2.35 8.20 2.11
N ILE A 245 -2.55 7.44 1.03
CA ILE A 245 -2.59 5.98 1.04
C ILE A 245 -1.26 5.40 1.53
N GLY A 246 -0.13 5.83 0.94
CA GLY A 246 1.18 5.23 1.23
C GLY A 246 1.72 5.52 2.63
N ASN A 247 1.31 6.66 3.24
CA ASN A 247 1.71 7.02 4.61
C ASN A 247 0.80 6.43 5.69
N ALA A 248 -0.33 5.86 5.32
CA ALA A 248 -1.27 5.30 6.28
C ALA A 248 -0.78 4.01 6.94
N VAL A 249 -1.31 3.73 8.11
CA VAL A 249 -1.31 2.39 8.70
C VAL A 249 -2.46 1.60 8.07
N PRO A 250 -2.24 0.34 7.63
CA PRO A 250 -3.30 -0.45 7.01
C PRO A 250 -4.52 -0.65 7.93
N PRO A 251 -5.75 -0.36 7.47
CA PRO A 251 -6.96 -0.47 8.29
C PRO A 251 -7.18 -1.83 8.95
N LEU A 252 -6.95 -2.95 8.26
CA LEU A 252 -7.11 -4.28 8.87
C LEU A 252 -6.10 -4.53 10.00
N MET A 253 -4.86 -4.09 9.84
CA MET A 253 -3.86 -4.18 10.91
C MET A 253 -4.23 -3.28 12.10
N SER A 254 -4.69 -2.04 11.84
CA SER A 254 -5.16 -1.12 12.89
C SER A 254 -6.38 -1.68 13.61
N LYS A 255 -7.31 -2.31 12.87
CA LYS A 255 -8.49 -2.98 13.44
C LYS A 255 -8.08 -4.09 14.39
N ALA A 256 -7.16 -4.98 13.99
CA ALA A 256 -6.68 -6.07 14.84
C ALA A 256 -6.05 -5.54 16.14
N ILE A 257 -5.23 -4.49 16.07
CA ILE A 257 -4.65 -3.84 17.25
C ILE A 257 -5.75 -3.28 18.15
N ALA A 258 -6.72 -2.56 17.58
CA ALA A 258 -7.80 -1.94 18.35
C ALA A 258 -8.70 -2.99 19.04
N GLU A 259 -9.08 -4.07 18.35
CA GLU A 259 -9.88 -5.16 18.92
C GLU A 259 -9.17 -5.86 20.06
N ASN A 260 -7.86 -6.13 19.93
CA ASN A 260 -7.05 -6.71 20.99
C ASN A 260 -6.96 -5.79 22.23
N LEU A 261 -6.76 -4.48 22.01
CA LEU A 261 -6.75 -3.52 23.11
C LEU A 261 -8.10 -3.36 23.79
N LEU A 262 -9.19 -3.32 23.02
CA LEU A 262 -10.55 -3.26 23.56
C LEU A 262 -10.85 -4.46 24.47
N SER A 263 -10.47 -5.67 24.07
CA SER A 263 -10.67 -6.87 24.87
C SER A 263 -9.93 -6.83 26.21
N GLN A 264 -8.77 -6.19 26.28
CA GLN A 264 -7.97 -6.08 27.51
C GLN A 264 -8.37 -4.90 28.43
N LEU A 265 -8.77 -3.79 27.81
CA LEU A 265 -9.09 -2.58 28.57
C LEU A 265 -10.52 -2.55 29.10
N PHE A 266 -11.43 -3.22 28.41
CA PHE A 266 -12.88 -3.14 28.66
C PHE A 266 -13.55 -4.50 28.90
N SER A 267 -12.83 -5.64 28.87
CA SER A 267 -13.36 -6.86 29.44
C SER A 267 -13.58 -6.61 30.93
N GLU A 268 -14.81 -6.67 31.37
CA GLU A 268 -15.15 -6.72 32.79
C GLU A 268 -14.34 -7.87 33.39
N ARG A 269 -13.48 -7.57 34.37
CA ARG A 269 -12.87 -8.59 35.20
C ARG A 269 -14.03 -9.12 36.08
N GLU A 270 -14.60 -10.26 35.68
CA GLU A 270 -15.43 -11.06 36.58
C GLU A 270 -14.63 -11.47 37.83
#